data_400edd796200b0b0988053be52f8c57a
#
_entry.id   400edd796200b0b0988053be52f8c57a
#
_cell.length_a   1.000
_cell.length_b   1.000
_cell.length_c   1.000
_cell.angle_alpha   90.00
_cell.angle_beta   90.00
_cell.angle_gamma   90.00
#
_symmetry.space_group_name_H-M   'P 1'
#
loop_
_entity.id
_entity.type
_entity.pdbx_description
1 polymer ?
#
loop_
_entity_poly.entity_id
_entity_poly.type
_entity_poly.pdbx_seq_one_letter_code
_entity_poly.pdbx_strand_id
1 'polypeptide(L)'
;MLTQITTILVFFIFLNLLIIVILFAKSKLTKSGPVKILINNEKEITVNAGSNLLSTLSENKIFLPSACGGGGTCAMCKCQIESGGGDMLPTEKPYFTRKEQQQNYRLGCQVKVKEDMNVQIPDEIFGIKKWECEVVSNYNV
;
A
#
# COMPACT_ATOMS: atom_id res chain seq x y z
N MET A 1 23.45 42.58 14.92
CA MET A 1 23.31 41.28 15.61
C MET A 1 21.87 41.03 16.07
N LEU A 2 21.23 41.93 16.82
CA LEU A 2 19.88 41.73 17.33
C LEU A 2 18.84 41.49 16.21
N THR A 3 18.89 42.28 15.14
CA THR A 3 18.00 42.13 13.98
C THR A 3 18.15 40.79 13.27
N GLN A 4 19.35 40.24 13.17
CA GLN A 4 19.59 38.93 12.56
C GLN A 4 19.03 37.80 13.44
N ILE A 5 19.18 37.89 14.74
CA ILE A 5 18.63 36.92 15.69
C ILE A 5 17.11 36.95 15.65
N THR A 6 16.48 38.12 15.62
CA THR A 6 15.01 38.24 15.53
C THR A 6 14.47 37.65 14.20
N THR A 7 15.16 37.88 13.10
CA THR A 7 14.75 37.30 11.79
C THR A 7 14.81 35.78 11.81
N ILE A 8 15.89 35.20 12.33
CA ILE A 8 16.04 33.75 12.45
C ILE A 8 14.93 33.16 13.33
N LEU A 9 14.64 33.80 14.44
CA LEU A 9 13.63 33.34 15.40
C LEU A 9 12.23 33.39 14.79
N VAL A 10 11.88 34.44 14.09
CA VAL A 10 10.59 34.58 13.39
C VAL A 10 10.46 33.51 12.32
N PHE A 11 11.52 33.27 11.54
CA PHE A 11 11.51 32.24 10.51
C PHE A 11 11.34 30.83 11.12
N PHE A 12 12.02 30.56 12.23
CA PHE A 12 11.90 29.29 12.93
C PHE A 12 10.48 29.05 13.49
N ILE A 13 9.86 30.08 14.07
CA ILE A 13 8.47 30.01 14.54
C ILE A 13 7.53 29.76 13.39
N PHE A 14 7.72 30.45 12.25
CA PHE A 14 6.89 30.27 11.07
C PHE A 14 6.97 28.84 10.51
N LEU A 15 8.18 28.28 10.42
CA LEU A 15 8.37 26.88 9.99
C LEU A 15 7.68 25.89 10.93
N ASN A 16 7.83 26.06 12.24
CA ASN A 16 7.18 25.18 13.21
C ASN A 16 5.66 25.27 13.12
N LEU A 17 5.11 26.47 12.96
CA LEU A 17 3.68 26.66 12.78
C LEU A 17 3.17 25.94 11.51
N LEU A 18 3.90 26.03 10.42
CA LEU A 18 3.55 25.36 9.16
C LEU A 18 3.58 23.83 9.32
N ILE A 19 4.58 23.28 10.00
CA ILE A 19 4.66 21.86 10.32
C ILE A 19 3.46 21.40 11.15
N ILE A 20 3.11 22.17 12.19
CA ILE A 20 1.95 21.86 13.05
C ILE A 20 0.65 21.87 12.23
N VAL A 21 0.45 22.84 11.35
CA VAL A 21 -0.72 22.92 10.47
C VAL A 21 -0.80 21.69 9.54
N ILE A 22 0.32 21.30 8.94
CA ILE A 22 0.37 20.12 8.06
C ILE A 22 0.06 18.85 8.85
N LEU A 23 0.66 18.65 10.02
CA LEU A 23 0.40 17.48 10.86
C LEU A 23 -1.05 17.43 11.33
N PHE A 24 -1.62 18.57 11.71
CA PHE A 24 -3.03 18.67 12.09
C PHE A 24 -3.96 18.36 10.92
N ALA A 25 -3.70 18.91 9.74
CA ALA A 25 -4.45 18.61 8.53
C ALA A 25 -4.36 17.11 8.18
N LYS A 26 -3.16 16.53 8.22
CA LYS A 26 -2.95 15.10 8.01
C LYS A 26 -3.76 14.26 9.01
N SER A 27 -3.73 14.60 10.29
CA SER A 27 -4.49 13.89 11.34
C SER A 27 -6.00 13.92 11.12
N LYS A 28 -6.52 15.02 10.59
CA LYS A 28 -7.96 15.17 10.31
C LYS A 28 -8.40 14.54 8.98
N LEU A 29 -7.53 14.58 7.96
CA LEU A 29 -7.88 14.07 6.63
C LEU A 29 -7.60 12.56 6.48
N THR A 30 -6.64 12.01 7.25
CA THR A 30 -6.33 10.57 7.16
C THR A 30 -7.27 9.83 8.10
N LYS A 31 -8.22 9.07 7.56
CA LYS A 31 -8.98 8.10 8.34
C LYS A 31 -8.00 7.08 8.91
N SER A 32 -7.79 7.13 10.21
CA SER A 32 -7.01 6.15 10.95
C SER A 32 -7.97 5.32 11.79
N GLY A 33 -8.07 4.04 11.50
CA GLY A 33 -8.93 3.13 12.24
C GLY A 33 -8.73 1.70 11.78
N PRO A 34 -9.19 0.73 12.53
CA PRO A 34 -9.22 -0.65 12.09
C PRO A 34 -10.20 -0.80 10.93
N VAL A 35 -9.75 -1.42 9.85
CA VAL A 35 -10.55 -1.77 8.68
C VAL A 35 -10.44 -3.26 8.44
N LYS A 36 -11.48 -3.84 7.86
CA LYS A 36 -11.56 -5.25 7.56
C LYS A 36 -11.26 -5.48 6.09
N ILE A 37 -10.38 -6.42 5.80
CA ILE A 37 -10.11 -6.88 4.44
C ILE A 37 -10.55 -8.33 4.36
N LEU A 38 -11.55 -8.58 3.51
CA LEU A 38 -12.00 -9.91 3.19
C LEU A 38 -11.26 -10.39 1.94
N ILE A 39 -10.60 -11.53 2.02
CA ILE A 39 -9.76 -12.08 0.97
C ILE A 39 -10.38 -13.37 0.46
N ASN A 40 -10.64 -13.45 -0.83
CA ASN A 40 -11.26 -14.60 -1.52
C ASN A 40 -12.57 -15.07 -0.87
N ASN A 41 -13.28 -14.19 -0.18
CA ASN A 41 -14.49 -14.51 0.61
C ASN A 41 -14.28 -15.57 1.72
N GLU A 42 -13.02 -15.91 2.05
CA GLU A 42 -12.67 -16.96 3.01
C GLU A 42 -11.95 -16.41 4.24
N LYS A 43 -11.02 -15.48 4.04
CA LYS A 43 -10.16 -14.97 5.10
C LYS A 43 -10.42 -13.50 5.39
N GLU A 44 -10.88 -13.20 6.61
CA GLU A 44 -10.99 -11.82 7.10
C GLU A 44 -9.74 -11.45 7.92
N ILE A 45 -9.15 -10.30 7.61
CA ILE A 45 -8.07 -9.71 8.38
C ILE A 45 -8.47 -8.30 8.82
N THR A 46 -8.15 -7.94 10.06
CA THR A 46 -8.34 -6.60 10.58
C THR A 46 -7.00 -5.88 10.62
N VAL A 47 -6.91 -4.75 9.94
CA VAL A 47 -5.66 -3.99 9.76
C VAL A 47 -5.90 -2.51 10.01
N ASN A 48 -4.84 -1.75 10.24
CA ASN A 48 -4.96 -0.30 10.36
C ASN A 48 -4.97 0.36 8.97
N ALA A 49 -5.91 1.27 8.76
CA ALA A 49 -5.98 2.06 7.55
C ALA A 49 -4.72 2.95 7.37
N GLY A 50 -4.35 3.22 6.11
CA GLY A 50 -3.28 4.17 5.76
C GLY A 50 -2.14 3.59 4.93
N SER A 51 -1.84 2.30 5.06
CA SER A 51 -0.84 1.59 4.25
C SER A 51 -1.36 1.24 2.86
N ASN A 52 -0.48 0.81 1.96
CA ASN A 52 -0.91 0.22 0.69
C ASN A 52 -1.29 -1.26 0.90
N LEU A 53 -2.15 -1.76 0.01
CA LEU A 53 -2.66 -3.13 0.11
C LEU A 53 -1.55 -4.18 0.06
N LEU A 54 -0.52 -3.99 -0.79
CA LEU A 54 0.62 -4.90 -0.91
C LEU A 54 1.36 -5.07 0.42
N SER A 55 1.70 -3.97 1.09
CA SER A 55 2.38 -4.01 2.39
C SER A 55 1.50 -4.63 3.47
N THR A 56 0.23 -4.25 3.49
CA THR A 56 -0.75 -4.77 4.46
C THR A 56 -0.94 -6.28 4.33
N LEU A 57 -1.03 -6.80 3.11
CA LEU A 57 -1.11 -8.24 2.86
C LEU A 57 0.17 -8.96 3.29
N SER A 58 1.33 -8.39 2.97
CA SER A 58 2.64 -8.94 3.35
C SER A 58 2.82 -9.03 4.87
N GLU A 59 2.41 -8.03 5.63
CA GLU A 59 2.39 -8.03 7.10
C GLU A 59 1.52 -9.18 7.66
N ASN A 60 0.47 -9.55 6.93
CA ASN A 60 -0.42 -10.67 7.27
C ASN A 60 -0.02 -12.00 6.61
N LYS A 61 1.23 -12.14 6.15
CA LYS A 61 1.81 -13.33 5.55
C LYS A 61 1.17 -13.77 4.23
N ILE A 62 0.60 -12.81 3.50
CA ILE A 62 0.05 -13.01 2.15
C ILE A 62 0.94 -12.23 1.19
N PHE A 63 1.71 -12.95 0.38
CA PHE A 63 2.76 -12.36 -0.43
C PHE A 63 2.34 -12.26 -1.90
N LEU A 64 1.89 -11.08 -2.32
CA LEU A 64 1.72 -10.78 -3.74
C LEU A 64 3.09 -10.61 -4.41
N PRO A 65 3.29 -11.16 -5.61
CA PRO A 65 4.54 -10.96 -6.33
C PRO A 65 4.77 -9.49 -6.64
N SER A 66 5.99 -9.00 -6.39
CA SER A 66 6.33 -7.59 -6.61
C SER A 66 7.82 -7.42 -6.88
N ALA A 67 8.24 -7.57 -8.12
CA ALA A 67 9.65 -7.41 -8.50
C ALA A 67 10.16 -5.97 -8.35
N CYS A 68 9.26 -4.97 -8.40
CA CYS A 68 9.63 -3.55 -8.23
C CYS A 68 9.61 -3.07 -6.77
N GLY A 69 9.38 -3.97 -5.80
CA GLY A 69 9.27 -3.60 -4.40
C GLY A 69 8.13 -2.64 -4.06
N GLY A 70 7.07 -2.63 -4.85
CA GLY A 70 5.92 -1.74 -4.62
C GLY A 70 5.96 -0.42 -5.40
N GLY A 71 6.91 -0.24 -6.32
CA GLY A 71 7.07 0.98 -7.12
C GLY A 71 6.03 1.18 -8.23
N GLY A 72 5.12 0.23 -8.45
CA GLY A 72 4.04 0.36 -9.44
C GLY A 72 4.48 0.16 -10.89
N THR A 73 5.66 -0.39 -11.15
CA THR A 73 6.23 -0.47 -12.51
C THR A 73 6.25 -1.87 -13.10
N CYS A 74 6.22 -2.93 -12.29
CA CYS A 74 6.31 -4.31 -12.80
C CYS A 74 4.96 -4.96 -13.09
N ALA A 75 3.86 -4.39 -12.61
CA ALA A 75 2.49 -4.89 -12.75
C ALA A 75 2.26 -6.34 -12.23
N MET A 76 3.17 -6.88 -11.41
CA MET A 76 3.05 -8.26 -10.91
C MET A 76 2.06 -8.40 -9.74
N CYS A 77 1.85 -7.33 -8.97
CA CYS A 77 0.95 -7.32 -7.81
C CYS A 77 -0.52 -7.08 -8.20
N LYS A 78 -0.95 -7.64 -9.33
CA LYS A 78 -2.35 -7.55 -9.77
C LYS A 78 -3.26 -8.33 -8.84
N CYS A 79 -4.34 -7.70 -8.42
CA CYS A 79 -5.43 -8.31 -7.68
C CYS A 79 -6.75 -7.69 -8.13
N GLN A 80 -7.86 -8.38 -7.96
CA GLN A 80 -9.18 -7.86 -8.25
C GLN A 80 -9.77 -7.31 -6.95
N ILE A 81 -10.32 -6.10 -6.99
CA ILE A 81 -10.90 -5.45 -5.81
C ILE A 81 -12.39 -5.25 -6.06
N GLU A 82 -13.20 -6.04 -5.38
CA GLU A 82 -14.65 -5.99 -5.54
C GLU A 82 -15.26 -4.75 -4.88
N SER A 83 -14.69 -4.34 -3.74
CA SER A 83 -15.14 -3.15 -3.00
C SER A 83 -14.01 -2.51 -2.20
N GLY A 84 -14.11 -1.22 -1.91
CA GLY A 84 -13.19 -0.49 -1.03
C GLY A 84 -11.87 -0.05 -1.68
N GLY A 85 -11.66 -0.31 -2.97
CA GLY A 85 -10.41 0.03 -3.68
C GLY A 85 -10.31 1.46 -4.21
N GLY A 86 -11.42 2.19 -4.21
CA GLY A 86 -11.52 3.50 -4.86
C GLY A 86 -11.30 3.44 -6.37
N ASP A 87 -11.20 4.60 -7.01
CA ASP A 87 -11.02 4.70 -8.46
C ASP A 87 -9.63 4.28 -8.92
N MET A 88 -9.56 3.76 -10.15
CA MET A 88 -8.29 3.39 -10.78
C MET A 88 -7.44 4.62 -11.07
N LEU A 89 -6.21 4.60 -10.60
CA LEU A 89 -5.27 5.69 -10.82
C LEU A 89 -4.82 5.76 -12.28
N PRO A 90 -4.59 6.96 -12.83
CA PRO A 90 -4.04 7.12 -14.18
C PRO A 90 -2.74 6.35 -14.41
N THR A 91 -1.93 6.21 -13.36
CA THR A 91 -0.65 5.48 -13.37
C THR A 91 -0.81 3.98 -13.49
N GLU A 92 -1.96 3.42 -13.13
CA GLU A 92 -2.25 1.99 -13.22
C GLU A 92 -2.83 1.59 -14.60
N LYS A 93 -3.57 2.51 -15.24
CA LYS A 93 -4.30 2.24 -16.49
C LYS A 93 -3.47 1.56 -17.60
N PRO A 94 -2.20 1.94 -17.84
CA PRO A 94 -1.39 1.33 -18.88
C PRO A 94 -1.11 -0.17 -18.69
N TYR A 95 -1.23 -0.68 -17.46
CA TYR A 95 -0.94 -2.07 -17.13
C TYR A 95 -2.15 -3.00 -17.24
N PHE A 96 -3.34 -2.43 -17.55
CA PHE A 96 -4.59 -3.19 -17.61
C PHE A 96 -5.29 -3.04 -18.94
N THR A 97 -5.77 -4.15 -19.45
CA THR A 97 -6.70 -4.17 -20.59
C THR A 97 -8.04 -3.55 -20.18
N ARG A 98 -8.85 -3.12 -21.16
CA ARG A 98 -10.19 -2.60 -20.89
C ARG A 98 -11.07 -3.60 -20.13
N LYS A 99 -10.91 -4.89 -20.38
CA LYS A 99 -11.64 -5.95 -19.69
C LYS A 99 -11.24 -6.04 -18.22
N GLU A 100 -9.94 -6.03 -17.93
CA GLU A 100 -9.42 -6.04 -16.55
C GLU A 100 -9.86 -4.77 -15.77
N GLN A 101 -9.87 -3.60 -16.44
CA GLN A 101 -10.36 -2.36 -15.82
C GLN A 101 -11.85 -2.47 -15.44
N GLN A 102 -12.68 -3.06 -16.30
CA GLN A 102 -14.09 -3.30 -16.01
C GLN A 102 -14.31 -4.33 -14.89
N GLN A 103 -13.39 -5.25 -14.72
CA GLN A 103 -13.39 -6.26 -13.67
C GLN A 103 -12.74 -5.77 -12.36
N ASN A 104 -12.45 -4.47 -12.24
CA ASN A 104 -11.82 -3.86 -11.08
C ASN A 104 -10.45 -4.45 -10.69
N TYR A 105 -9.67 -4.90 -11.67
CA TYR A 105 -8.28 -5.25 -11.41
C TYR A 105 -7.45 -4.01 -11.07
N ARG A 106 -6.62 -4.12 -10.05
CA ARG A 106 -5.78 -3.03 -9.54
C ARG A 106 -4.36 -3.55 -9.21
N LEU A 107 -3.42 -2.61 -9.09
CA LEU A 107 -2.10 -2.92 -8.55
C LEU A 107 -2.11 -2.78 -7.02
N GLY A 108 -1.93 -3.87 -6.30
CA GLY A 108 -1.97 -3.88 -4.83
C GLY A 108 -1.02 -2.88 -4.18
N CYS A 109 0.10 -2.53 -4.83
CA CYS A 109 1.03 -1.52 -4.34
C CYS A 109 0.51 -0.08 -4.48
N GLN A 110 -0.42 0.19 -5.39
CA GLN A 110 -0.99 1.53 -5.62
C GLN A 110 -2.29 1.76 -4.86
N VAL A 111 -2.96 0.70 -4.45
CA VAL A 111 -4.22 0.78 -3.70
C VAL A 111 -3.93 1.08 -2.23
N LYS A 112 -4.56 2.14 -1.72
CA LYS A 112 -4.52 2.51 -0.30
C LYS A 112 -5.67 1.87 0.47
N VAL A 113 -5.36 1.23 1.58
CA VAL A 113 -6.34 0.70 2.51
C VAL A 113 -6.94 1.86 3.32
N LYS A 114 -8.17 2.24 3.04
CA LYS A 114 -8.86 3.38 3.67
C LYS A 114 -10.17 3.00 4.35
N GLU A 115 -10.78 1.94 3.91
CA GLU A 115 -12.08 1.43 4.33
C GLU A 115 -12.12 -0.09 4.17
N ASP A 116 -13.21 -0.71 4.60
CA ASP A 116 -13.38 -2.15 4.45
C ASP A 116 -13.31 -2.55 2.96
N MET A 117 -12.57 -3.61 2.67
CA MET A 117 -12.27 -4.04 1.30
C MET A 117 -12.61 -5.52 1.11
N ASN A 118 -13.05 -5.84 -0.12
CA ASN A 118 -13.12 -7.22 -0.59
C ASN A 118 -12.14 -7.40 -1.76
N VAL A 119 -11.19 -8.32 -1.59
CA VAL A 119 -10.07 -8.53 -2.50
C VAL A 119 -10.01 -9.97 -2.94
N GLN A 120 -9.99 -10.18 -4.25
CA GLN A 120 -9.74 -11.48 -4.85
C GLN A 120 -8.27 -11.57 -5.29
N ILE A 121 -7.60 -12.58 -4.78
CA ILE A 121 -6.19 -12.89 -5.07
C ILE A 121 -6.15 -14.26 -5.75
N PRO A 122 -5.28 -14.47 -6.75
CA PRO A 122 -5.12 -15.79 -7.37
C PRO A 122 -4.80 -16.88 -6.33
N ASP A 123 -5.48 -18.00 -6.41
CA ASP A 123 -5.36 -19.11 -5.45
C ASP A 123 -3.93 -19.65 -5.34
N GLU A 124 -3.17 -19.57 -6.42
CA GLU A 124 -1.75 -19.94 -6.46
C GLU A 124 -0.92 -19.16 -5.43
N ILE A 125 -1.29 -17.92 -5.13
CA ILE A 125 -0.60 -17.04 -4.16
C ILE A 125 -1.04 -17.35 -2.74
N PHE A 126 -2.27 -17.79 -2.54
CA PHE A 126 -2.83 -18.05 -1.21
C PHE A 126 -2.17 -19.25 -0.50
N GLY A 127 -1.61 -20.18 -1.27
CA GLY A 127 -0.90 -21.38 -0.78
C GLY A 127 0.61 -21.21 -0.59
N ILE A 128 1.19 -20.05 -0.90
CA ILE A 128 2.63 -19.84 -0.81
C ILE A 128 3.07 -19.84 0.67
N LYS A 129 3.90 -20.82 1.04
CA LYS A 129 4.54 -20.91 2.36
C LYS A 129 6.00 -20.49 2.23
N LYS A 130 6.51 -19.78 3.24
CA LYS A 130 7.93 -19.54 3.36
C LYS A 130 8.60 -20.84 3.80
N TRP A 131 9.53 -21.34 2.99
CA TRP A 131 10.36 -22.48 3.31
C TRP A 131 11.74 -22.00 3.73
N GLU A 132 12.24 -22.54 4.81
CA GLU A 132 13.64 -22.39 5.19
C GLU A 132 14.40 -23.58 4.62
N CYS A 133 15.31 -23.32 3.68
CA CYS A 133 16.07 -24.34 2.99
C CYS A 133 17.56 -24.15 3.32
N GLU A 134 18.25 -25.23 3.61
CA GLU A 134 19.70 -25.26 3.75
C GLU A 134 20.32 -25.73 2.42
N VAL A 135 21.31 -25.00 1.93
CA VAL A 135 22.03 -25.39 0.71
C VAL A 135 23.00 -26.51 1.06
N VAL A 136 22.67 -27.73 0.68
CA VAL A 136 23.49 -28.93 0.96
C VAL A 136 24.70 -29.02 0.02
N SER A 137 24.58 -28.54 -1.23
CA SER A 137 25.69 -28.52 -2.19
C SER A 137 25.48 -27.45 -3.26
N ASN A 138 26.56 -26.83 -3.67
CA ASN A 138 26.56 -25.85 -4.77
C ASN A 138 27.74 -26.18 -5.70
N TYR A 139 27.46 -26.82 -6.84
CA TYR A 139 28.44 -27.12 -7.87
C TYR A 139 28.24 -26.17 -9.03
N ASN A 140 29.34 -25.50 -9.42
CA ASN A 140 29.35 -24.78 -10.70
C ASN A 140 29.40 -25.81 -11.84
N VAL A 141 28.43 -25.72 -12.73
CA VAL A 141 28.35 -26.49 -13.97
C VAL A 141 28.98 -25.68 -15.08
#